data_6632565af911d05c20c4af4cbc4c3a3f
#
_entry.id   6632565af911d05c20c4af4cbc4c3a3f
#
_cell.length_a   1.000
_cell.length_b   1.000
_cell.length_c   1.000
_cell.angle_alpha   90.00
_cell.angle_beta   90.00
_cell.angle_gamma   90.00
#
_symmetry.space_group_name_H-M   'P 1'
#
loop_
_entity.id
_entity.type
_entity.pdbx_description
1 polymer ?
#
loop_
_entity_poly.entity_id
_entity_poly.type
_entity_poly.pdbx_seq_one_letter_code
_entity_poly.pdbx_strand_id
1 'polypeptide(L)'
;GRPFVVESIPRHRGKPGLRPLLAFVEETHEYLLGKLRRGTTVSAEETAGFIADIKNHLPGCVQEVLIRADGEFLCWQSVQAAMTAGFDFIIGNRGCTPVFDADEWYQPWKRKLLEYNSCIYQPGGWDQPCRFVAMRIAKEQKRTSNQPEQCLLFEDDKYTYRIFCTSLAGPAHQVIAEYDKRADVENLVGEAKREGLDMLPSAKFKNNATFFQIVMLA
;
A
#
# COMPACT_ATOMS: atom_id res chain seq x y z
N GLY A 1 -11.92 4.93 31.87
CA GLY A 1 -11.49 4.34 30.60
C GLY A 1 -12.20 4.99 29.44
N ARG A 2 -11.57 5.08 28.29
CA ARG A 2 -12.15 5.58 27.04
C ARG A 2 -12.75 4.40 26.27
N PRO A 3 -14.02 4.07 26.43
CA PRO A 3 -14.58 2.77 26.01
C PRO A 3 -14.68 2.57 24.49
N PHE A 4 -14.36 3.60 23.72
CA PHE A 4 -14.47 3.55 22.24
C PHE A 4 -13.10 3.47 21.54
N VAL A 5 -12.04 3.52 22.29
CA VAL A 5 -10.69 3.41 21.75
C VAL A 5 -10.19 1.99 21.95
N VAL A 6 -9.91 1.31 20.86
CA VAL A 6 -9.28 0.00 20.86
C VAL A 6 -7.78 0.21 20.74
N GLU A 7 -7.01 -0.63 21.42
CA GLU A 7 -5.55 -0.53 21.44
C GLU A 7 -4.96 -0.34 20.04
N SER A 8 -4.06 0.60 19.94
CA SER A 8 -3.33 0.83 18.69
C SER A 8 -2.16 -0.14 18.56
N ILE A 9 -1.77 -0.38 17.33
CA ILE A 9 -0.60 -1.20 17.03
C ILE A 9 0.67 -0.68 17.72
N PRO A 10 1.63 -1.57 18.04
CA PRO A 10 2.83 -1.30 18.84
C PRO A 10 3.72 -0.14 18.43
N ARG A 11 3.58 0.43 17.24
CA ARG A 11 4.36 1.60 16.82
C ARG A 11 4.20 2.83 17.72
N HIS A 12 3.12 2.89 18.49
CA HIS A 12 2.84 3.98 19.44
C HIS A 12 2.81 3.52 20.91
N ARG A 13 3.50 2.46 21.25
CA ARG A 13 3.69 1.99 22.64
C ARG A 13 2.38 1.86 23.43
N GLY A 14 1.41 1.12 22.89
CA GLY A 14 0.18 0.78 23.61
C GLY A 14 -0.79 1.94 23.84
N LYS A 15 -0.62 3.08 23.18
CA LYS A 15 -1.60 4.15 23.24
C LYS A 15 -2.81 3.80 22.37
N PRO A 16 -4.02 3.95 22.93
CA PRO A 16 -5.24 3.74 22.15
C PRO A 16 -5.30 4.76 21.00
N GLY A 17 -5.69 4.31 19.82
CA GLY A 17 -5.75 5.15 18.62
C GLY A 17 -6.90 4.81 17.69
N LEU A 18 -7.14 5.69 16.74
CA LEU A 18 -8.04 5.47 15.61
C LEU A 18 -7.20 5.42 14.33
N ARG A 19 -7.63 4.60 13.39
CA ARG A 19 -6.92 4.45 12.12
C ARG A 19 -7.87 4.74 10.97
N PRO A 20 -7.67 5.84 10.23
CA PRO A 20 -8.47 6.12 9.06
C PRO A 20 -8.05 5.27 7.86
N LEU A 21 -9.01 4.93 7.01
CA LEU A 21 -8.80 4.63 5.60
C LEU A 21 -8.98 5.93 4.83
N LEU A 22 -8.14 6.20 3.86
CA LEU A 22 -8.13 7.44 3.10
C LEU A 22 -7.92 7.13 1.61
N ALA A 23 -8.66 7.83 0.76
CA ALA A 23 -8.46 7.86 -0.68
C ALA A 23 -8.39 9.31 -1.15
N PHE A 24 -7.41 9.60 -2.01
CA PHE A 24 -7.19 10.88 -2.65
C PHE A 24 -7.14 10.70 -4.16
N VAL A 25 -7.53 11.72 -4.89
CA VAL A 25 -7.33 11.83 -6.34
C VAL A 25 -5.93 12.40 -6.56
N GLU A 26 -5.07 11.66 -7.29
CA GLU A 26 -3.68 12.10 -7.49
C GLU A 26 -3.59 13.37 -8.31
N GLU A 27 -4.35 13.45 -9.38
CA GLU A 27 -4.26 14.56 -10.35
C GLU A 27 -4.64 15.91 -9.75
N THR A 28 -5.55 15.92 -8.79
CA THR A 28 -6.05 17.15 -8.15
C THR A 28 -5.61 17.31 -6.71
N HIS A 29 -5.03 16.26 -6.13
CA HIS A 29 -4.66 16.16 -4.71
C HIS A 29 -5.87 16.29 -3.77
N GLU A 30 -7.07 16.10 -4.28
CA GLU A 30 -8.30 16.23 -3.50
C GLU A 30 -8.62 14.97 -2.72
N TYR A 31 -9.18 15.17 -1.55
CA TYR A 31 -9.78 14.10 -0.77
C TYR A 31 -11.02 13.56 -1.46
N LEU A 32 -11.03 12.26 -1.73
CA LEU A 32 -12.18 11.59 -2.35
C LEU A 32 -13.08 10.94 -1.32
N LEU A 33 -12.50 10.13 -0.45
CA LEU A 33 -13.24 9.31 0.50
C LEU A 33 -12.36 8.95 1.69
N GLY A 34 -12.97 8.89 2.88
CA GLY A 34 -12.29 8.36 4.05
C GLY A 34 -13.24 7.85 5.11
N LYS A 35 -12.75 6.90 5.89
CA LYS A 35 -13.50 6.26 6.96
C LYS A 35 -12.63 6.19 8.22
N LEU A 36 -13.04 6.88 9.27
CA LEU A 36 -12.43 6.71 10.57
C LEU A 36 -12.81 5.34 11.16
N ARG A 37 -11.83 4.62 11.71
CA ARG A 37 -12.03 3.27 12.20
C ARG A 37 -11.52 3.12 13.63
N ARG A 38 -12.13 2.17 14.33
CA ARG A 38 -11.65 1.66 15.62
C ARG A 38 -10.68 0.51 15.35
N GLY A 39 -9.64 0.41 16.18
CA GLY A 39 -8.73 -0.72 16.12
C GLY A 39 -7.55 -0.54 15.17
N THR A 40 -6.77 -1.59 15.12
CA THR A 40 -5.40 -1.56 14.60
C THR A 40 -5.24 -2.27 13.28
N THR A 41 -6.09 -3.25 13.00
CA THR A 41 -6.09 -4.04 11.77
C THR A 41 -7.26 -3.66 10.89
N VAL A 42 -7.02 -3.63 9.60
CA VAL A 42 -8.06 -3.50 8.58
C VAL A 42 -8.46 -4.91 8.19
N SER A 43 -9.74 -5.25 8.28
CA SER A 43 -10.21 -6.54 7.77
C SER A 43 -10.25 -6.53 6.25
N ALA A 44 -10.21 -7.72 5.65
CA ALA A 44 -10.31 -7.88 4.20
C ALA A 44 -11.65 -7.35 3.66
N GLU A 45 -12.74 -7.53 4.40
CA GLU A 45 -14.07 -7.03 4.05
C GLU A 45 -14.13 -5.49 4.12
N GLU A 46 -13.44 -4.88 5.08
CA GLU A 46 -13.38 -3.43 5.20
C GLU A 46 -12.61 -2.79 4.06
N THR A 47 -11.48 -3.39 3.64
CA THR A 47 -10.70 -2.90 2.48
C THR A 47 -11.47 -3.07 1.19
N ALA A 48 -12.09 -4.23 0.98
CA ALA A 48 -12.91 -4.49 -0.19
C ALA A 48 -14.10 -3.54 -0.27
N GLY A 49 -14.83 -3.34 0.84
CA GLY A 49 -15.93 -2.39 0.93
C GLY A 49 -15.49 -0.96 0.66
N PHE A 50 -14.32 -0.56 1.15
CA PHE A 50 -13.76 0.76 0.89
C PHE A 50 -13.43 0.98 -0.59
N ILE A 51 -12.85 -0.03 -1.27
CA ILE A 51 -12.58 0.03 -2.71
C ILE A 51 -13.87 0.11 -3.52
N ALA A 52 -14.90 -0.66 -3.14
CA ALA A 52 -16.20 -0.61 -3.79
C ALA A 52 -16.87 0.77 -3.61
N ASP A 53 -16.73 1.37 -2.43
CA ASP A 53 -17.27 2.71 -2.13
C ASP A 53 -16.62 3.80 -3.00
N ILE A 54 -15.34 3.68 -3.37
CA ILE A 54 -14.66 4.62 -4.28
C ILE A 54 -15.48 4.78 -5.57
N LYS A 55 -15.94 3.68 -6.17
CA LYS A 55 -16.73 3.73 -7.40
C LYS A 55 -17.98 4.62 -7.29
N ASN A 56 -18.62 4.60 -6.13
CA ASN A 56 -19.85 5.36 -5.89
C ASN A 56 -19.60 6.86 -5.69
N HIS A 57 -18.35 7.26 -5.42
CA HIS A 57 -17.97 8.65 -5.18
C HIS A 57 -17.30 9.30 -6.41
N LEU A 58 -16.97 8.50 -7.42
CA LEU A 58 -16.38 9.02 -8.64
C LEU A 58 -17.46 9.64 -9.55
N PRO A 59 -17.15 10.78 -10.21
CA PRO A 59 -18.02 11.34 -11.24
C PRO A 59 -18.28 10.35 -12.38
N GLY A 60 -19.49 10.35 -12.92
CA GLY A 60 -19.87 9.40 -13.98
C GLY A 60 -19.11 9.55 -15.31
N CYS A 61 -18.34 10.61 -15.47
CA CYS A 61 -17.46 10.83 -16.63
C CYS A 61 -16.11 10.12 -16.52
N VAL A 62 -15.74 9.63 -15.33
CA VAL A 62 -14.48 8.90 -15.11
C VAL A 62 -14.58 7.53 -15.74
N GLN A 63 -13.70 7.24 -16.71
CA GLN A 63 -13.71 5.98 -17.46
C GLN A 63 -12.62 5.02 -16.99
N GLU A 64 -11.46 5.52 -16.59
CA GLU A 64 -10.32 4.73 -16.16
C GLU A 64 -9.91 5.11 -14.75
N VAL A 65 -9.68 4.12 -13.92
CA VAL A 65 -9.25 4.30 -12.53
C VAL A 65 -8.10 3.36 -12.23
N LEU A 66 -7.01 3.91 -11.74
CA LEU A 66 -5.88 3.16 -11.20
C LEU A 66 -5.79 3.36 -9.69
N ILE A 67 -5.96 2.28 -8.94
CA ILE A 67 -5.76 2.28 -7.49
C ILE A 67 -4.30 1.99 -7.16
N ARG A 68 -3.67 2.87 -6.36
CA ARG A 68 -2.35 2.66 -5.77
C ARG A 68 -2.50 2.57 -4.26
N ALA A 69 -2.21 1.40 -3.69
CA ALA A 69 -2.41 1.14 -2.28
C ALA A 69 -1.18 0.51 -1.62
N ASP A 70 -1.05 0.71 -0.32
CA ASP A 70 0.01 0.07 0.45
C ASP A 70 -0.28 -1.43 0.68
N GLY A 71 0.72 -2.15 1.21
CA GLY A 71 0.62 -3.59 1.41
C GLY A 71 -0.44 -4.03 2.42
N GLU A 72 -1.02 -3.13 3.19
CA GLU A 72 -2.11 -3.48 4.11
C GLU A 72 -3.42 -3.73 3.38
N PHE A 73 -3.54 -3.23 2.15
CA PHE A 73 -4.66 -3.49 1.26
C PHE A 73 -4.52 -4.80 0.48
N LEU A 74 -3.37 -5.49 0.54
CA LEU A 74 -3.17 -6.70 -0.25
C LEU A 74 -3.87 -7.90 0.38
N CYS A 75 -5.07 -8.16 -0.09
CA CYS A 75 -5.83 -9.38 0.16
C CYS A 75 -6.69 -9.71 -1.07
N TRP A 76 -7.14 -10.96 -1.17
CA TRP A 76 -7.95 -11.38 -2.32
C TRP A 76 -9.21 -10.53 -2.48
N GLN A 77 -9.91 -10.24 -1.39
CA GLN A 77 -11.15 -9.47 -1.39
C GLN A 77 -10.95 -8.05 -1.96
N SER A 78 -9.83 -7.41 -1.66
CA SER A 78 -9.50 -6.08 -2.21
C SER A 78 -9.22 -6.15 -3.71
N VAL A 79 -8.44 -7.13 -4.15
CA VAL A 79 -8.14 -7.36 -5.56
C VAL A 79 -9.42 -7.67 -6.33
N GLN A 80 -10.26 -8.55 -5.80
CA GLN A 80 -11.55 -8.89 -6.37
C GLN A 80 -12.50 -7.68 -6.46
N ALA A 81 -12.53 -6.84 -5.43
CA ALA A 81 -13.33 -5.62 -5.44
C ALA A 81 -12.86 -4.63 -6.51
N ALA A 82 -11.55 -4.45 -6.67
CA ALA A 82 -10.99 -3.62 -7.74
C ALA A 82 -11.35 -4.16 -9.14
N MET A 83 -11.15 -5.45 -9.36
CA MET A 83 -11.53 -6.10 -10.62
C MET A 83 -13.03 -5.97 -10.92
N THR A 84 -13.88 -6.20 -9.92
CA THR A 84 -15.34 -6.09 -10.05
C THR A 84 -15.78 -4.65 -10.35
N ALA A 85 -15.08 -3.67 -9.78
CA ALA A 85 -15.34 -2.26 -10.06
C ALA A 85 -14.86 -1.83 -11.46
N GLY A 86 -14.03 -2.64 -12.13
CA GLY A 86 -13.38 -2.31 -13.40
C GLY A 86 -12.18 -1.40 -13.21
N PHE A 87 -11.53 -1.44 -12.05
CA PHE A 87 -10.37 -0.63 -11.72
C PHE A 87 -9.08 -1.40 -11.96
N ASP A 88 -8.10 -0.71 -12.51
CA ASP A 88 -6.71 -1.14 -12.44
C ASP A 88 -6.13 -0.91 -11.05
N PHE A 89 -5.11 -1.68 -10.71
CA PHE A 89 -4.49 -1.57 -9.39
C PHE A 89 -2.99 -1.85 -9.40
N ILE A 90 -2.28 -1.21 -8.45
CA ILE A 90 -0.93 -1.54 -8.01
C ILE A 90 -0.95 -1.51 -6.48
N ILE A 91 -0.77 -2.66 -5.84
CA ILE A 91 -0.81 -2.79 -4.38
C ILE A 91 0.53 -3.33 -3.90
N GLY A 92 1.11 -2.67 -2.90
CA GLY A 92 2.34 -3.13 -2.27
C GLY A 92 2.22 -4.56 -1.76
N ASN A 93 3.26 -5.37 -1.91
CA ASN A 93 3.23 -6.74 -1.40
C ASN A 93 3.37 -6.78 0.12
N ARG A 94 2.50 -7.56 0.76
CA ARG A 94 2.59 -7.91 2.18
C ARG A 94 2.10 -9.34 2.39
N GLY A 95 3.02 -10.21 2.77
CA GLY A 95 2.68 -11.59 3.14
C GLY A 95 2.58 -12.59 1.99
N CYS A 96 2.63 -12.15 0.72
CA CYS A 96 2.77 -13.06 -0.42
C CYS A 96 4.25 -13.30 -0.73
N THR A 97 4.56 -14.52 -1.17
CA THR A 97 5.92 -14.96 -1.51
C THR A 97 6.02 -15.39 -2.98
N PRO A 98 5.82 -14.46 -3.94
CA PRO A 98 5.96 -14.79 -5.35
C PRO A 98 7.39 -15.20 -5.67
N VAL A 99 7.55 -16.21 -6.51
CA VAL A 99 8.85 -16.70 -6.97
C VAL A 99 9.13 -16.06 -8.35
N PHE A 100 10.27 -15.40 -8.45
CA PHE A 100 10.74 -14.77 -9.69
C PHE A 100 11.84 -15.63 -10.30
N ASP A 101 11.80 -15.86 -11.60
CA ASP A 101 12.84 -16.57 -12.31
C ASP A 101 14.17 -15.81 -12.22
N ALA A 102 15.23 -16.53 -11.86
CA ALA A 102 16.55 -15.94 -11.67
C ALA A 102 17.13 -15.34 -12.94
N ASP A 103 16.78 -15.91 -14.10
CA ASP A 103 17.31 -15.51 -15.40
C ASP A 103 16.51 -14.37 -16.07
N GLU A 104 15.35 -14.03 -15.51
CA GLU A 104 14.46 -12.99 -16.07
C GLU A 104 14.65 -11.60 -15.45
N TRP A 105 15.63 -11.41 -14.56
CA TRP A 105 15.95 -10.10 -14.04
C TRP A 105 16.64 -9.24 -15.09
N TYR A 106 16.09 -8.03 -15.32
CA TYR A 106 16.60 -7.12 -16.33
C TYR A 106 16.84 -5.70 -15.78
N GLN A 107 17.76 -4.97 -16.43
CA GLN A 107 18.07 -3.59 -16.14
C GLN A 107 17.64 -2.70 -17.31
N PRO A 108 16.62 -1.85 -17.17
CA PRO A 108 16.18 -0.96 -18.25
C PRO A 108 17.20 0.16 -18.54
N TRP A 109 18.05 0.48 -17.58
CA TRP A 109 19.06 1.54 -17.71
C TRP A 109 20.43 1.07 -17.24
N LYS A 110 21.45 1.32 -18.03
CA LYS A 110 22.86 0.91 -17.74
C LYS A 110 23.46 1.54 -16.47
N ARG A 111 22.81 2.48 -15.81
CA ARG A 111 23.39 3.32 -14.74
C ARG A 111 22.98 2.96 -13.33
N LYS A 112 22.10 1.98 -13.12
CA LYS A 112 21.58 1.70 -11.78
C LYS A 112 21.71 0.23 -11.46
N LEU A 113 22.11 -0.07 -10.24
CA LEU A 113 22.12 -1.40 -9.63
C LEU A 113 20.68 -1.92 -9.37
N LEU A 114 19.69 -1.41 -10.13
CA LEU A 114 18.28 -1.75 -10.02
C LEU A 114 17.93 -2.77 -11.09
N GLU A 115 17.43 -3.88 -10.66
CA GLU A 115 16.94 -4.95 -11.52
C GLU A 115 15.44 -5.16 -11.28
N TYR A 116 14.74 -5.54 -12.35
CA TYR A 116 13.30 -5.69 -12.38
C TYR A 116 12.91 -7.05 -12.92
N ASN A 117 11.81 -7.60 -12.42
CA ASN A 117 11.24 -8.86 -12.89
C ASN A 117 9.73 -8.84 -12.73
N SER A 118 9.04 -9.78 -13.37
CA SER A 118 7.61 -10.02 -13.14
C SER A 118 7.27 -11.49 -13.22
N CYS A 119 6.31 -11.94 -12.44
CA CYS A 119 5.82 -13.30 -12.50
C CYS A 119 4.29 -13.33 -12.35
N ILE A 120 3.71 -14.45 -12.74
CA ILE A 120 2.31 -14.77 -12.41
C ILE A 120 2.35 -15.71 -11.22
N TYR A 121 1.66 -15.34 -10.15
CA TYR A 121 1.65 -16.09 -8.91
C TYR A 121 0.25 -16.10 -8.29
N GLN A 122 -0.15 -17.25 -7.76
CA GLN A 122 -1.40 -17.40 -7.02
C GLN A 122 -1.10 -17.60 -5.54
N PRO A 123 -1.34 -16.59 -4.68
CA PRO A 123 -1.23 -16.76 -3.24
C PRO A 123 -2.22 -17.79 -2.71
N GLY A 124 -1.87 -18.47 -1.62
CA GLY A 124 -2.77 -19.42 -0.98
C GLY A 124 -4.08 -18.73 -0.56
N GLY A 125 -5.22 -19.35 -0.88
CA GLY A 125 -6.55 -18.82 -0.59
C GLY A 125 -7.07 -17.77 -1.59
N TRP A 126 -6.36 -17.51 -2.69
CA TRP A 126 -6.85 -16.70 -3.79
C TRP A 126 -7.51 -17.57 -4.88
N ASP A 127 -8.60 -17.08 -5.48
CA ASP A 127 -9.35 -17.86 -6.48
C ASP A 127 -8.65 -17.93 -7.83
N GLN A 128 -7.74 -16.97 -8.11
CA GLN A 128 -7.00 -16.92 -9.37
C GLN A 128 -5.60 -16.31 -9.19
N PRO A 129 -4.68 -16.61 -10.11
CA PRO A 129 -3.36 -16.00 -10.13
C PRO A 129 -3.44 -14.52 -10.48
N CYS A 130 -2.49 -13.75 -9.94
CA CYS A 130 -2.27 -12.35 -10.26
C CYS A 130 -0.83 -12.11 -10.71
N ARG A 131 -0.62 -11.00 -11.39
CA ARG A 131 0.70 -10.56 -11.76
C ARG A 131 1.38 -9.88 -10.58
N PHE A 132 2.62 -10.29 -10.32
CA PHE A 132 3.52 -9.62 -9.39
C PHE A 132 4.69 -9.04 -10.16
N VAL A 133 5.06 -7.81 -9.82
CA VAL A 133 6.24 -7.13 -10.34
C VAL A 133 7.19 -6.85 -9.18
N ALA A 134 8.49 -6.97 -9.44
CA ALA A 134 9.50 -6.75 -8.43
C ALA A 134 10.62 -5.84 -8.94
N MET A 135 11.19 -5.09 -8.00
CA MET A 135 12.46 -4.40 -8.13
C MET A 135 13.39 -4.91 -7.04
N ARG A 136 14.65 -5.18 -7.39
CA ARG A 136 15.68 -5.46 -6.40
C ARG A 136 16.89 -4.53 -6.57
N ILE A 137 17.55 -4.25 -5.45
CA ILE A 137 18.80 -3.51 -5.40
C ILE A 137 19.80 -4.30 -4.57
N ALA A 138 21.02 -4.41 -5.07
CA ALA A 138 22.10 -5.04 -4.30
C ALA A 138 22.39 -4.21 -3.04
N LYS A 139 22.44 -4.88 -1.90
CA LYS A 139 22.87 -4.24 -0.64
C LYS A 139 24.35 -3.91 -0.74
N GLU A 140 24.72 -2.65 -0.46
CA GLU A 140 26.15 -2.31 -0.27
C GLU A 140 26.69 -3.15 0.90
N GLN A 141 27.65 -4.02 0.61
CA GLN A 141 28.42 -4.67 1.66
C GLN A 141 29.24 -3.59 2.37
N LYS A 142 28.82 -3.18 3.55
CA LYS A 142 29.72 -2.45 4.46
C LYS A 142 30.87 -3.40 4.80
N ARG A 143 32.01 -3.20 4.13
CA ARG A 143 33.26 -3.85 4.52
C ARG A 143 33.65 -3.34 5.90
N THR A 144 33.24 -4.05 6.92
CA THR A 144 33.87 -3.99 8.25
C THR A 144 35.18 -4.77 8.15
N SER A 145 36.28 -4.10 8.26
CA SER A 145 37.64 -4.53 7.90
C SER A 145 38.22 -5.65 8.76
N ASN A 146 37.47 -6.41 9.53
CA ASN A 146 38.02 -7.46 10.42
C ASN A 146 37.09 -8.65 10.69
N GLN A 147 36.16 -8.97 9.80
CA GLN A 147 35.43 -10.26 9.94
C GLN A 147 35.82 -11.19 8.78
N PRO A 148 36.09 -12.49 9.05
CA PRO A 148 36.32 -13.48 8.00
C PRO A 148 35.08 -13.51 7.09
N GLU A 149 35.30 -13.74 5.79
CA GLU A 149 34.23 -13.94 4.81
C GLU A 149 33.25 -15.01 5.28
N GLN A 150 32.21 -14.59 5.97
CA GLN A 150 31.08 -15.44 6.23
C GLN A 150 30.33 -15.54 4.90
N CYS A 151 30.48 -16.66 4.21
CA CYS A 151 29.63 -17.00 3.07
C CYS A 151 28.17 -16.84 3.50
N LEU A 152 27.48 -15.84 2.97
CA LEU A 152 26.04 -15.69 3.15
C LEU A 152 25.37 -16.93 2.55
N LEU A 153 24.83 -17.77 3.40
CA LEU A 153 24.22 -19.06 3.06
C LEU A 153 22.93 -18.95 2.25
N PHE A 154 22.38 -17.71 2.14
CA PHE A 154 21.15 -17.45 1.40
C PHE A 154 21.32 -16.26 0.46
N GLU A 155 20.93 -16.43 -0.81
CA GLU A 155 20.94 -15.37 -1.82
C GLU A 155 20.06 -14.16 -1.44
N ASP A 156 19.01 -14.36 -0.65
CA ASP A 156 18.09 -13.34 -0.17
C ASP A 156 18.77 -12.23 0.66
N ASP A 157 19.92 -12.51 1.25
CA ASP A 157 20.67 -11.49 1.99
C ASP A 157 21.42 -10.48 1.11
N LYS A 158 21.60 -10.77 -0.17
CA LYS A 158 22.34 -9.90 -1.10
C LYS A 158 21.50 -8.71 -1.60
N TYR A 159 20.18 -8.81 -1.61
CA TYR A 159 19.30 -7.84 -2.23
C TYR A 159 18.26 -7.31 -1.26
N THR A 160 17.82 -6.08 -1.54
CA THR A 160 16.57 -5.53 -0.99
C THR A 160 15.53 -5.54 -2.08
N TYR A 161 14.32 -6.03 -1.76
CA TYR A 161 13.23 -6.17 -2.72
C TYR A 161 12.09 -5.19 -2.43
N ARG A 162 11.47 -4.68 -3.50
CA ARG A 162 10.14 -4.08 -3.47
C ARG A 162 9.27 -4.87 -4.44
N ILE A 163 8.14 -5.36 -3.97
CA ILE A 163 7.26 -6.24 -4.73
C ILE A 163 5.85 -5.65 -4.70
N PHE A 164 5.14 -5.76 -5.81
CA PHE A 164 3.78 -5.25 -5.97
C PHE A 164 2.92 -6.26 -6.72
N CYS A 165 1.64 -6.37 -6.33
CA CYS A 165 0.60 -7.05 -7.08
C CYS A 165 -0.10 -6.03 -7.99
N THR A 166 -0.37 -6.38 -9.25
CA THR A 166 -0.91 -5.43 -10.23
C THR A 166 -1.76 -6.10 -11.31
N SER A 167 -2.74 -5.35 -11.83
CA SER A 167 -3.47 -5.68 -13.06
C SER A 167 -2.78 -5.13 -14.32
N LEU A 168 -1.88 -4.15 -14.15
CA LEU A 168 -1.29 -3.46 -15.29
C LEU A 168 -0.41 -4.40 -16.13
N ALA A 169 -0.50 -4.23 -17.45
CA ALA A 169 0.42 -4.81 -18.41
C ALA A 169 1.72 -3.98 -18.52
N GLY A 170 2.65 -4.42 -19.39
CA GLY A 170 3.88 -3.69 -19.68
C GLY A 170 5.06 -4.04 -18.75
N PRO A 171 6.21 -3.37 -18.93
CA PRO A 171 7.45 -3.69 -18.21
C PRO A 171 7.36 -3.38 -16.72
N ALA A 172 7.95 -4.21 -15.86
CA ALA A 172 7.88 -4.06 -14.40
C ALA A 172 8.39 -2.69 -13.92
N HIS A 173 9.44 -2.14 -14.55
CA HIS A 173 9.98 -0.84 -14.18
C HIS A 173 8.99 0.33 -14.41
N GLN A 174 8.13 0.24 -15.44
CA GLN A 174 7.11 1.25 -15.70
C GLN A 174 5.97 1.16 -14.67
N VAL A 175 5.52 -0.05 -14.34
CA VAL A 175 4.50 -0.28 -13.31
C VAL A 175 4.99 0.25 -11.95
N ILE A 176 6.24 0.00 -11.59
CA ILE A 176 6.79 0.48 -10.32
C ILE A 176 6.96 2.00 -10.32
N ALA A 177 7.38 2.60 -11.45
CA ALA A 177 7.43 4.05 -11.59
C ALA A 177 6.03 4.69 -11.45
N GLU A 178 5.00 4.02 -11.96
CA GLU A 178 3.62 4.46 -11.77
C GLU A 178 3.18 4.40 -10.29
N TYR A 179 3.58 3.34 -9.58
CA TYR A 179 3.33 3.28 -8.14
C TYR A 179 4.05 4.40 -7.37
N ASP A 180 5.26 4.75 -7.75
CA ASP A 180 6.08 5.72 -7.02
C ASP A 180 5.53 7.16 -7.06
N LYS A 181 4.64 7.48 -8.00
CA LYS A 181 3.86 8.72 -8.00
C LYS A 181 2.98 8.87 -6.75
N ARG A 182 2.70 7.76 -6.04
CA ARG A 182 1.96 7.76 -4.77
C ARG A 182 2.66 8.55 -3.65
N ALA A 183 3.91 8.94 -3.80
CA ALA A 183 4.67 9.67 -2.76
C ALA A 183 3.95 10.96 -2.27
N ASP A 184 3.14 11.58 -3.12
CA ASP A 184 2.37 12.78 -2.76
C ASP A 184 1.26 12.52 -1.73
N VAL A 185 0.72 11.31 -1.66
CA VAL A 185 -0.28 10.93 -0.65
C VAL A 185 0.27 11.05 0.78
N GLU A 186 1.57 10.77 0.98
CA GLU A 186 2.19 10.93 2.31
C GLU A 186 2.24 12.40 2.73
N ASN A 187 2.42 13.31 1.78
CA ASN A 187 2.36 14.75 2.01
C ASN A 187 0.94 15.18 2.36
N LEU A 188 -0.08 14.73 1.62
CA LEU A 188 -1.49 15.02 1.88
C LEU A 188 -1.94 14.53 3.26
N VAL A 189 -1.54 13.32 3.65
CA VAL A 189 -1.79 12.81 5.01
C VAL A 189 -1.06 13.66 6.06
N GLY A 190 0.16 14.12 5.76
CA GLY A 190 0.93 15.02 6.61
C GLY A 190 0.24 16.38 6.79
N GLU A 191 -0.36 16.91 5.76
CA GLU A 191 -1.17 18.15 5.79
C GLU A 191 -2.42 17.96 6.63
N ALA A 192 -3.21 16.92 6.37
CA ALA A 192 -4.38 16.61 7.17
C ALA A 192 -4.07 16.45 8.68
N LYS A 193 -2.90 15.90 9.00
CA LYS A 193 -2.43 15.83 10.41
C LYS A 193 -2.18 17.20 11.01
N ARG A 194 -1.59 18.12 10.27
CA ARG A 194 -1.39 19.51 10.73
C ARG A 194 -2.71 20.23 10.95
N GLU A 195 -3.72 19.94 10.14
CA GLU A 195 -5.09 20.47 10.28
C GLU A 195 -5.92 19.78 11.38
N GLY A 196 -5.38 18.79 12.06
CA GLY A 196 -6.01 18.18 13.23
C GLY A 196 -6.43 16.72 13.08
N LEU A 197 -6.04 16.02 12.03
CA LEU A 197 -6.34 14.59 11.85
C LEU A 197 -5.84 13.74 13.04
N ASP A 198 -4.77 14.14 13.71
CA ASP A 198 -4.22 13.46 14.87
C ASP A 198 -4.99 13.77 16.17
N MET A 199 -5.98 14.66 16.13
CA MET A 199 -6.75 15.05 17.30
C MET A 199 -7.94 14.12 17.55
N LEU A 200 -8.19 13.86 18.82
CA LEU A 200 -9.38 13.13 19.29
C LEU A 200 -10.18 14.05 20.22
N PRO A 201 -10.97 14.97 19.67
CA PRO A 201 -11.61 16.02 20.48
C PRO A 201 -12.71 15.48 21.40
N SER A 202 -13.19 14.27 21.19
CA SER A 202 -14.33 13.73 21.93
C SER A 202 -14.06 12.32 22.48
N ALA A 203 -14.72 12.02 23.61
CA ALA A 203 -14.80 10.67 24.14
C ALA A 203 -15.73 9.75 23.32
N LYS A 204 -16.57 10.29 22.44
CA LYS A 204 -17.52 9.52 21.63
C LYS A 204 -16.97 9.31 20.22
N PHE A 205 -16.91 8.06 19.77
CA PHE A 205 -16.43 7.71 18.43
C PHE A 205 -17.18 8.45 17.32
N LYS A 206 -18.51 8.54 17.42
CA LYS A 206 -19.34 9.23 16.43
C LYS A 206 -18.91 10.69 16.23
N ASN A 207 -18.63 11.39 17.32
CA ASN A 207 -18.18 12.77 17.24
C ASN A 207 -16.80 12.89 16.58
N ASN A 208 -15.88 11.98 16.91
CA ASN A 208 -14.57 11.94 16.26
C ASN A 208 -14.68 11.59 14.79
N ALA A 209 -15.61 10.71 14.39
CA ALA A 209 -15.87 10.40 12.98
C ALA A 209 -16.41 11.61 12.22
N THR A 210 -17.30 12.39 12.82
CA THR A 210 -17.79 13.65 12.23
C THR A 210 -16.66 14.68 12.14
N PHE A 211 -15.88 14.86 13.20
CA PHE A 211 -14.73 15.76 13.22
C PHE A 211 -13.70 15.37 12.14
N PHE A 212 -13.41 14.07 11.99
CA PHE A 212 -12.55 13.56 10.95
C PHE A 212 -13.03 13.99 9.54
N GLN A 213 -14.32 13.86 9.24
CA GLN A 213 -14.84 14.29 7.95
C GLN A 213 -14.73 15.81 7.74
N ILE A 214 -14.94 16.60 8.77
CA ILE A 214 -14.76 18.06 8.71
C ILE A 214 -13.31 18.41 8.39
N VAL A 215 -12.35 17.81 9.08
CA VAL A 215 -10.90 18.03 8.82
C VAL A 215 -10.51 17.64 7.40
N MET A 216 -11.09 16.55 6.88
CA MET A 216 -10.76 16.08 5.52
C MET A 216 -11.39 16.91 4.41
N LEU A 217 -12.38 17.75 4.73
CA LEU A 217 -13.07 18.63 3.76
C LEU A 217 -12.59 20.09 3.85
N ALA A 218 -11.79 20.42 4.87
CA ALA A 218 -11.22 21.77 5.06
C ALA A 218 -9.97 21.96 4.22
#